data_1ecf5ef0d9f686810dd3ee0f3eecea08
#
_entry.id   1ecf5ef0d9f686810dd3ee0f3eecea08
#
_cell.length_a   1.000
_cell.length_b   1.000
_cell.length_c   1.000
_cell.angle_alpha   90.00
_cell.angle_beta   90.00
_cell.angle_gamma   90.00
#
_symmetry.space_group_name_H-M   'P 1'
#
loop_
_entity.id
_entity.type
_entity.pdbx_description
1 polymer ?
#
loop_
_entity_poly.entity_id
_entity_poly.type
_entity_poly.pdbx_seq_one_letter_code
_entity_poly.pdbx_strand_id
1 'polypeptide(L)'
;MKEVYKNLFVGNDNDCEKFEGAIVHACQSCFVRGVCGNVRDKVVFENIDDLYLNLLDISTLSYDYAYPIIKKSREFIDRKIKEKKVLIHCNFGASRSPSIALIYMANKGYIDNSSVKNAIRDFKNIYNNYYPGFGIYKYFERYWDDIIKF
;
A
#
# COMPACT_ATOMS: atom_id res chain seq x y z
N MET A 1 2.39 8.04 -12.38
CA MET A 1 1.35 7.33 -11.62
C MET A 1 0.25 6.80 -12.53
N LYS A 2 -0.48 5.83 -12.07
CA LYS A 2 -1.57 5.21 -12.83
C LYS A 2 -2.80 5.01 -11.95
N GLU A 3 -3.98 5.31 -12.49
CA GLU A 3 -5.24 4.97 -11.84
C GLU A 3 -5.49 3.47 -12.01
N VAL A 4 -5.55 2.75 -10.89
CA VAL A 4 -5.72 1.28 -10.89
C VAL A 4 -7.17 0.87 -10.61
N TYR A 5 -7.93 1.76 -10.01
CA TYR A 5 -9.37 1.65 -9.79
C TYR A 5 -9.93 3.05 -9.65
N LYS A 6 -11.25 3.23 -9.73
CA LYS A 6 -11.85 4.57 -9.67
C LYS A 6 -11.32 5.39 -8.49
N ASN A 7 -10.64 6.48 -8.78
CA ASN A 7 -10.04 7.42 -7.84
C ASN A 7 -8.87 6.85 -7.00
N LEU A 8 -8.39 5.65 -7.31
CA LEU A 8 -7.25 5.04 -6.64
C LEU A 8 -6.05 4.99 -7.59
N PHE A 9 -4.96 5.62 -7.20
CA PHE A 9 -3.74 5.78 -8.00
C PHE A 9 -2.55 5.12 -7.32
N VAL A 10 -1.64 4.59 -8.13
CA VAL A 10 -0.37 4.03 -7.67
C VAL A 10 0.76 4.76 -8.38
N GLY A 11 1.81 5.12 -7.64
CA GLY A 11 2.93 5.87 -8.19
C GLY A 11 4.22 5.70 -7.41
N ASN A 12 5.17 6.61 -7.70
CA ASN A 12 6.49 6.64 -7.10
C ASN A 12 6.72 7.95 -6.32
N ASP A 13 7.95 8.17 -5.86
CA ASP A 13 8.28 9.33 -5.03
C ASP A 13 8.32 10.66 -5.80
N ASN A 14 8.26 10.64 -7.13
CA ASN A 14 8.08 11.87 -7.93
C ASN A 14 6.63 12.34 -7.97
N ASP A 15 5.68 11.51 -7.59
CA ASP A 15 4.26 11.80 -7.73
C ASP A 15 3.65 12.46 -6.49
N CYS A 16 4.19 12.19 -5.30
CA CYS A 16 3.55 12.58 -4.05
C CYS A 16 3.46 14.10 -3.85
N GLU A 17 4.44 14.86 -4.31
CA GLU A 17 4.43 16.33 -4.15
C GLU A 17 3.44 17.04 -5.07
N LYS A 18 3.06 16.38 -6.17
CA LYS A 18 2.19 16.95 -7.20
C LYS A 18 0.75 16.52 -7.06
N PHE A 19 0.48 15.51 -6.25
CA PHE A 19 -0.84 14.90 -6.18
C PHE A 19 -1.80 15.73 -5.34
N GLU A 20 -2.98 16.00 -5.88
CA GLU A 20 -4.07 16.66 -5.17
C GLU A 20 -5.08 15.63 -4.69
N GLY A 21 -5.06 15.34 -3.39
CA GLY A 21 -5.91 14.33 -2.77
C GLY A 21 -5.29 13.77 -1.50
N ALA A 22 -5.72 12.60 -1.11
CA ALA A 22 -5.16 11.88 0.02
C ALA A 22 -4.01 10.98 -0.42
N ILE A 23 -2.99 10.84 0.40
CA ILE A 23 -1.77 10.12 0.03
C ILE A 23 -1.40 9.08 1.08
N VAL A 24 -1.15 7.86 0.64
CA VAL A 24 -0.50 6.81 1.42
C VAL A 24 0.97 6.76 1.03
N HIS A 25 1.83 7.18 1.95
CA HIS A 25 3.28 7.18 1.77
C HIS A 25 3.85 5.84 2.25
N ALA A 26 4.00 4.89 1.34
CA ALA A 26 4.46 3.53 1.64
C ALA A 26 5.98 3.42 1.53
N CYS A 27 6.70 4.38 2.09
CA CYS A 27 8.16 4.41 2.06
C CYS A 27 8.72 5.05 3.31
N GLN A 28 9.83 4.52 3.79
CA GLN A 28 10.49 5.01 5.00
C GLN A 28 10.93 6.46 4.89
N SER A 29 11.41 6.89 3.74
CA SER A 29 11.90 8.27 3.54
C SER A 29 10.81 9.31 3.80
N CYS A 30 9.60 9.10 3.30
CA CYS A 30 8.47 9.99 3.58
C CYS A 30 8.00 9.87 5.03
N PHE A 31 8.01 8.68 5.60
CA PHE A 31 7.67 8.48 7.00
C PHE A 31 8.57 9.31 7.91
N VAL A 32 9.88 9.24 7.71
CA VAL A 32 10.86 10.00 8.51
C VAL A 32 10.63 11.51 8.37
N ARG A 33 10.38 12.00 7.15
CA ARG A 33 10.14 13.42 6.90
C ARG A 33 8.79 13.89 7.45
N GLY A 34 7.75 13.09 7.29
CA GLY A 34 6.37 13.47 7.62
C GLY A 34 6.08 13.48 9.11
N VAL A 35 6.81 12.69 9.87
CA VAL A 35 6.51 12.46 11.28
C VAL A 35 7.35 13.33 12.22
N CYS A 36 8.41 13.98 11.77
CA CYS A 36 9.26 14.95 12.49
C CYS A 36 9.51 14.63 13.97
N GLY A 37 10.48 13.78 14.28
CA GLY A 37 10.88 13.51 15.66
C GLY A 37 10.39 12.16 16.21
N ASN A 38 9.92 12.08 17.40
CA ASN A 38 9.66 10.90 18.23
C ASN A 38 8.74 9.81 17.66
N VAL A 39 9.19 9.08 16.61
CA VAL A 39 8.41 7.97 16.05
C VAL A 39 9.17 6.67 15.92
N ARG A 40 10.19 6.50 16.72
CA ARG A 40 11.05 5.31 16.64
C ARG A 40 10.28 4.00 16.76
N ASP A 41 9.18 4.00 17.53
CA ASP A 41 8.38 2.81 17.80
C ASP A 41 7.10 2.73 16.98
N LYS A 42 6.82 3.71 16.12
CA LYS A 42 5.61 3.72 15.30
C LYS A 42 5.90 3.25 13.89
N VAL A 43 5.00 2.45 13.35
CA VAL A 43 5.05 2.01 11.96
C VAL A 43 4.00 2.71 11.10
N VAL A 44 3.04 3.38 11.72
CA VAL A 44 1.94 4.09 11.05
C VAL A 44 1.71 5.43 11.72
N PHE A 45 1.57 6.47 10.91
CA PHE A 45 1.19 7.81 11.38
C PHE A 45 0.23 8.46 10.39
N GLU A 46 -0.92 8.90 10.86
CA GLU A 46 -1.92 9.58 10.04
C GLU A 46 -2.01 11.06 10.42
N ASN A 47 -2.04 11.94 9.41
CA ASN A 47 -2.19 13.38 9.58
C ASN A 47 -3.07 13.93 8.47
N ILE A 48 -4.33 14.25 8.79
CA ILE A 48 -5.35 14.78 7.86
C ILE A 48 -5.49 13.90 6.61
N ASP A 49 -4.88 14.29 5.49
CA ASP A 49 -4.98 13.58 4.21
C ASP A 49 -3.73 12.75 3.88
N ASP A 50 -2.85 12.57 4.83
CA ASP A 50 -1.62 11.80 4.65
C ASP A 50 -1.56 10.63 5.63
N LEU A 51 -1.27 9.44 5.11
CA LEU A 51 -0.95 8.26 5.90
C LEU A 51 0.50 7.89 5.62
N TYR A 52 1.33 7.90 6.64
CA TYR A 52 2.74 7.55 6.55
C TYR A 52 2.96 6.16 7.09
N LEU A 53 3.60 5.31 6.29
CA LEU A 53 3.92 3.93 6.65
C LEU A 53 5.43 3.76 6.70
N ASN A 54 5.94 3.30 7.83
CA ASN A 54 7.36 2.94 7.93
C ASN A 54 7.56 1.55 7.30
N LEU A 55 7.25 1.44 6.03
CA LEU A 55 7.33 0.20 5.28
C LEU A 55 8.68 0.07 4.60
N LEU A 56 9.40 -0.98 4.98
CA LEU A 56 10.70 -1.31 4.42
C LEU A 56 10.56 -2.41 3.37
N ASP A 57 11.35 -2.30 2.31
CA ASP A 57 11.43 -3.34 1.29
C ASP A 57 12.52 -4.35 1.70
N ILE A 58 12.16 -5.22 2.63
CA ILE A 58 13.08 -6.19 3.24
C ILE A 58 12.70 -7.61 2.87
N SER A 59 13.65 -8.54 3.02
CA SER A 59 13.50 -9.94 2.61
C SER A 59 12.56 -10.75 3.50
N THR A 60 12.25 -10.27 4.71
CA THR A 60 11.37 -10.96 5.64
C THR A 60 10.45 -9.97 6.34
N LEU A 61 9.14 -10.17 6.21
CA LEU A 61 8.12 -9.40 6.92
C LEU A 61 7.46 -10.28 7.97
N SER A 62 7.46 -9.83 9.23
CA SER A 62 6.70 -10.52 10.26
C SER A 62 5.23 -10.13 10.21
N TYR A 63 4.37 -10.99 10.72
CA TYR A 63 2.94 -10.72 10.81
C TYR A 63 2.66 -9.47 11.64
N ASP A 64 3.27 -9.36 12.81
CA ASP A 64 3.03 -8.25 13.74
C ASP A 64 3.49 -6.90 13.18
N TYR A 65 4.55 -6.89 12.37
CA TYR A 65 5.02 -5.68 11.71
C TYR A 65 4.07 -5.24 10.59
N ALA A 66 3.65 -6.18 9.74
CA ALA A 66 2.85 -5.86 8.55
C ALA A 66 1.37 -5.64 8.84
N TYR A 67 0.82 -6.27 9.89
CA TYR A 67 -0.60 -6.20 10.21
C TYR A 67 -1.12 -4.77 10.37
N PRO A 68 -0.53 -3.92 11.23
CA PRO A 68 -1.02 -2.56 11.39
C PRO A 68 -0.88 -1.72 10.10
N ILE A 69 0.15 -1.98 9.31
CA ILE A 69 0.37 -1.29 8.03
C ILE A 69 -0.78 -1.59 7.07
N ILE A 70 -1.11 -2.86 6.91
CA ILE A 70 -2.18 -3.30 5.99
C ILE A 70 -3.54 -2.80 6.47
N LYS A 71 -3.83 -2.99 7.74
CA LYS A 71 -5.12 -2.60 8.33
C LYS A 71 -5.35 -1.09 8.23
N LYS A 72 -4.36 -0.30 8.63
CA LYS A 72 -4.48 1.17 8.60
C LYS A 72 -4.54 1.70 7.17
N SER A 73 -3.81 1.10 6.25
CA SER A 73 -3.88 1.48 4.83
C SER A 73 -5.30 1.28 4.29
N ARG A 74 -5.89 0.12 4.56
CA ARG A 74 -7.26 -0.17 4.11
C ARG A 74 -8.27 0.80 4.72
N GLU A 75 -8.21 1.02 6.02
CA GLU A 75 -9.12 1.93 6.71
C GLU A 75 -9.01 3.37 6.18
N PHE A 76 -7.79 3.84 5.96
CA PHE A 76 -7.53 5.16 5.40
C PHE A 76 -8.08 5.30 3.98
N ILE A 77 -7.77 4.34 3.11
CA ILE A 77 -8.25 4.36 1.72
C ILE A 77 -9.77 4.32 1.68
N ASP A 78 -10.41 3.42 2.43
CA ASP A 78 -11.88 3.32 2.50
C ASP A 78 -12.53 4.65 2.88
N ARG A 79 -11.94 5.35 3.81
CA ARG A 79 -12.48 6.61 4.32
C ARG A 79 -12.29 7.75 3.31
N LYS A 80 -11.07 7.86 2.76
CA LYS A 80 -10.70 9.00 1.91
C LYS A 80 -11.26 8.90 0.49
N ILE A 81 -11.36 7.70 -0.07
CA ILE A 81 -11.76 7.52 -1.46
C ILE A 81 -13.22 7.93 -1.73
N LYS A 82 -14.03 8.05 -0.68
CA LYS A 82 -15.41 8.53 -0.77
C LYS A 82 -15.49 10.02 -1.08
N GLU A 83 -14.45 10.77 -0.74
CA GLU A 83 -14.45 12.23 -0.81
C GLU A 83 -13.45 12.78 -1.82
N LYS A 84 -12.34 12.08 -2.06
CA LYS A 84 -11.25 12.57 -2.89
C LYS A 84 -10.45 11.44 -3.52
N LYS A 85 -9.59 11.79 -4.47
CA LYS A 85 -8.65 10.84 -5.05
C LYS A 85 -7.62 10.41 -4.02
N VAL A 86 -7.14 9.18 -4.11
CA VAL A 86 -6.13 8.61 -3.22
C VAL A 86 -4.94 8.14 -4.05
N LEU A 87 -3.75 8.56 -3.67
CA LEU A 87 -2.48 8.05 -4.22
C LEU A 87 -1.81 7.14 -3.20
N ILE A 88 -1.37 5.99 -3.66
CA ILE A 88 -0.44 5.14 -2.90
C ILE A 88 0.90 5.18 -3.61
N HIS A 89 1.95 5.65 -2.94
CA HIS A 89 3.27 5.70 -3.56
C HIS A 89 4.34 5.07 -2.69
N CYS A 90 5.45 4.69 -3.30
CA CYS A 90 6.70 4.32 -2.66
C CYS A 90 7.86 4.89 -3.49
N ASN A 91 9.09 4.46 -3.25
CA ASN A 91 10.22 5.06 -3.96
C ASN A 91 10.17 4.81 -5.47
N PHE A 92 9.95 3.58 -5.90
CA PHE A 92 9.97 3.21 -7.32
C PHE A 92 8.61 2.89 -7.92
N GLY A 93 7.59 2.69 -7.10
CA GLY A 93 6.27 2.31 -7.59
C GLY A 93 6.17 0.86 -8.09
N ALA A 94 7.13 0.00 -7.74
CA ALA A 94 7.19 -1.35 -8.27
C ALA A 94 6.75 -2.43 -7.28
N SER A 95 6.93 -2.23 -5.99
CA SER A 95 6.69 -3.27 -4.98
C SER A 95 5.75 -2.82 -3.87
N ARG A 96 6.17 -1.91 -3.00
CA ARG A 96 5.44 -1.54 -1.79
C ARG A 96 4.09 -0.90 -2.08
N SER A 97 4.06 0.17 -2.84
CA SER A 97 2.81 0.88 -3.15
C SER A 97 1.82 0.03 -3.95
N PRO A 98 2.23 -0.67 -5.02
CA PRO A 98 1.27 -1.52 -5.73
C PRO A 98 0.82 -2.71 -4.89
N SER A 99 1.64 -3.19 -3.96
CA SER A 99 1.22 -4.27 -3.04
C SER A 99 0.09 -3.85 -2.12
N ILE A 100 0.13 -2.62 -1.61
CA ILE A 100 -0.96 -2.08 -0.79
C ILE A 100 -2.23 -1.93 -1.63
N ALA A 101 -2.12 -1.45 -2.85
CA ALA A 101 -3.25 -1.34 -3.76
C ALA A 101 -3.85 -2.71 -4.09
N LEU A 102 -3.00 -3.70 -4.34
CA LEU A 102 -3.44 -5.07 -4.61
C LEU A 102 -4.23 -5.64 -3.44
N ILE A 103 -3.73 -5.49 -2.22
CA ILE A 103 -4.43 -5.97 -1.01
C ILE A 103 -5.78 -5.28 -0.87
N TYR A 104 -5.83 -3.97 -1.04
CA TYR A 104 -7.08 -3.22 -0.96
C TYR A 104 -8.09 -3.73 -1.98
N MET A 105 -7.68 -3.87 -3.23
CA MET A 105 -8.54 -4.31 -4.31
C MET A 105 -9.00 -5.77 -4.13
N ALA A 106 -8.12 -6.63 -3.65
CA ALA A 106 -8.46 -8.02 -3.34
C ALA A 106 -9.46 -8.11 -2.19
N ASN A 107 -9.24 -7.34 -1.13
CA ASN A 107 -10.15 -7.27 0.01
C ASN A 107 -11.56 -6.81 -0.40
N LYS A 108 -11.64 -5.88 -1.35
CA LYS A 108 -12.92 -5.37 -1.88
C LYS A 108 -13.55 -6.26 -2.94
N GLY A 109 -12.85 -7.28 -3.41
CA GLY A 109 -13.33 -8.14 -4.49
C GLY A 109 -13.25 -7.50 -5.87
N TYR A 110 -12.44 -6.46 -6.05
CA TYR A 110 -12.26 -5.78 -7.34
C TYR A 110 -11.35 -6.55 -8.29
N ILE A 111 -10.55 -7.45 -7.74
CA ILE A 111 -9.73 -8.42 -8.47
C ILE A 111 -9.96 -9.82 -7.87
N ASP A 112 -9.56 -10.86 -8.60
CA ASP A 112 -9.67 -12.24 -8.12
C ASP A 112 -8.83 -12.40 -6.84
N ASN A 113 -9.49 -12.75 -5.74
CA ASN A 113 -8.85 -12.93 -4.44
C ASN A 113 -8.80 -14.39 -3.97
N SER A 114 -9.12 -15.33 -4.86
CA SER A 114 -9.14 -16.77 -4.52
C SER A 114 -7.76 -17.33 -4.16
N SER A 115 -6.70 -16.69 -4.67
CA SER A 115 -5.32 -17.03 -4.33
C SER A 115 -4.42 -15.83 -4.56
N VAL A 116 -3.24 -15.84 -3.93
CA VAL A 116 -2.19 -14.84 -4.18
C VAL A 116 -1.84 -14.77 -5.66
N LYS A 117 -1.65 -15.93 -6.27
CA LYS A 117 -1.25 -16.05 -7.68
C LYS A 117 -2.27 -15.39 -8.60
N ASN A 118 -3.55 -15.65 -8.37
CA ASN A 118 -4.63 -15.07 -9.18
C ASN A 118 -4.76 -13.56 -8.97
N ALA A 119 -4.64 -13.11 -7.73
CA ALA A 119 -4.67 -11.67 -7.42
C ALA A 119 -3.51 -10.92 -8.10
N ILE A 120 -2.31 -11.46 -8.03
CA ILE A 120 -1.14 -10.85 -8.68
C ILE A 120 -1.32 -10.82 -10.20
N ARG A 121 -1.82 -11.90 -10.79
CA ARG A 121 -2.10 -11.95 -12.23
C ARG A 121 -3.07 -10.86 -12.65
N ASP A 122 -4.21 -10.75 -11.98
CA ASP A 122 -5.21 -9.74 -12.29
C ASP A 122 -4.66 -8.33 -12.09
N PHE A 123 -3.94 -8.10 -11.02
CA PHE A 123 -3.38 -6.79 -10.72
C PHE A 123 -2.32 -6.39 -11.76
N LYS A 124 -1.47 -7.32 -12.19
CA LYS A 124 -0.47 -7.04 -13.23
C LYS A 124 -1.09 -6.65 -14.57
N ASN A 125 -2.29 -7.13 -14.88
CA ASN A 125 -3.01 -6.72 -16.09
C ASN A 125 -3.44 -5.24 -16.01
N ILE A 126 -3.64 -4.73 -14.80
CA ILE A 126 -4.00 -3.32 -14.57
C ILE A 126 -2.75 -2.47 -14.42
N TYR A 127 -1.73 -2.97 -13.72
CA TYR A 127 -0.50 -2.25 -13.37
C TYR A 127 0.72 -3.09 -13.73
N ASN A 128 1.25 -2.90 -14.95
CA ASN A 128 2.32 -3.72 -15.53
C ASN A 128 3.64 -3.67 -14.76
N ASN A 129 3.91 -2.55 -14.09
CA ASN A 129 5.17 -2.34 -13.36
C ASN A 129 5.25 -3.12 -12.05
N TYR A 130 4.19 -3.83 -11.67
CA TYR A 130 4.19 -4.54 -10.41
C TYR A 130 5.21 -5.67 -10.38
N TYR A 131 6.13 -5.57 -9.44
CA TYR A 131 7.14 -6.59 -9.17
C TYR A 131 7.34 -6.67 -7.66
N PRO A 132 6.58 -7.53 -6.96
CA PRO A 132 6.64 -7.60 -5.50
C PRO A 132 8.01 -8.09 -5.04
N GLY A 133 8.56 -7.43 -4.04
CA GLY A 133 9.77 -7.87 -3.37
C GLY A 133 9.55 -9.23 -2.69
N PHE A 134 10.63 -9.96 -2.50
CA PHE A 134 10.58 -11.32 -1.95
C PHE A 134 9.87 -11.39 -0.60
N GLY A 135 10.16 -10.46 0.31
CA GLY A 135 9.53 -10.44 1.64
C GLY A 135 8.03 -10.22 1.57
N ILE A 136 7.58 -9.31 0.71
CA ILE A 136 6.15 -9.04 0.50
C ILE A 136 5.46 -10.27 -0.09
N TYR A 137 6.04 -10.86 -1.12
CA TYR A 137 5.46 -12.03 -1.76
C TYR A 137 5.32 -13.20 -0.79
N LYS A 138 6.36 -13.48 0.01
CA LYS A 138 6.33 -14.56 1.02
C LYS A 138 5.31 -14.28 2.12
N TYR A 139 5.16 -13.03 2.52
CA TYR A 139 4.13 -12.65 3.48
C TYR A 139 2.73 -12.91 2.91
N PHE A 140 2.48 -12.50 1.67
CA PHE A 140 1.19 -12.75 1.00
C PHE A 140 0.90 -14.25 0.90
N GLU A 141 1.87 -15.03 0.46
CA GLU A 141 1.73 -16.48 0.29
C GLU A 141 1.35 -17.15 1.61
N ARG A 142 1.95 -16.69 2.70
CA ARG A 142 1.74 -17.28 4.03
C ARG A 142 0.43 -16.84 4.69
N TYR A 143 0.02 -15.60 4.51
CA TYR A 143 -1.08 -15.00 5.28
C TYR A 143 -2.25 -14.52 4.40
N TRP A 144 -2.37 -15.00 3.19
CA TRP A 144 -3.37 -14.50 2.24
C TRP A 144 -4.80 -14.53 2.79
N ASP A 145 -5.20 -15.63 3.41
CA ASP A 145 -6.56 -15.77 3.94
C ASP A 145 -6.87 -14.74 5.04
N ASP A 146 -5.88 -14.36 5.82
CA ASP A 146 -6.04 -13.30 6.82
C ASP A 146 -6.05 -11.92 6.18
N ILE A 147 -5.15 -11.68 5.22
CA ILE A 147 -4.99 -10.39 4.55
C ILE A 147 -6.28 -9.93 3.87
N ILE A 148 -6.94 -10.81 3.14
CA ILE A 148 -8.16 -10.46 2.40
C ILE A 148 -9.37 -10.21 3.29
N LYS A 149 -9.28 -10.51 4.58
CA LYS A 149 -10.36 -10.28 5.57
C LYS A 149 -10.18 -9.00 6.38
N PHE A 150 -9.05 -8.37 6.29
CA PHE A 150 -8.73 -7.17 7.11
C PHE A 150 -9.66 -5.99 6.85
#